data_f5a4b1a9d8c63bd818e7dec59dfd620d
#
_entry.id   f5a4b1a9d8c63bd818e7dec59dfd620d
#
_cell.length_a   1.000
_cell.length_b   1.000
_cell.length_c   1.000
_cell.angle_alpha   90.00
_cell.angle_beta   90.00
_cell.angle_gamma   90.00
#
_symmetry.space_group_name_H-M   'P 1'
#
loop_
_entity.id
_entity.type
_entity.pdbx_description
1 polymer ?
#
loop_
_entity_poly.entity_id
_entity_poly.type
_entity_poly.pdbx_seq_one_letter_code
_entity_poly.pdbx_strand_id
1 'polypeptide(L)'
;LLYKVCFITDFELETGFRFGGGEVYRIKEQEELLGTFRRLLDDQKVGLIAVQEDFFSEIKKSYQKELKRGWPLVIPFPSASKPEKERDHVAEMIKEAIGYYVKLR
;
A
#
# COMPACT_ATOMS: atom_id res chain seq x y z
N LEU A 1 19.01 -1.63 -6.71
CA LEU A 1 18.27 -1.25 -5.52
C LEU A 1 16.88 -1.86 -5.53
N LEU A 2 16.53 -2.57 -4.46
CA LEU A 2 15.21 -3.14 -4.30
C LEU A 2 14.47 -2.40 -3.20
N TYR A 3 13.26 -1.94 -3.51
CA TYR A 3 12.40 -1.32 -2.51
C TYR A 3 11.32 -2.28 -2.09
N LYS A 4 10.83 -2.10 -0.86
CA LYS A 4 9.71 -2.88 -0.34
C LYS A 4 8.40 -2.35 -0.84
N VAL A 5 7.46 -3.26 -1.03
CA VAL A 5 6.05 -2.93 -1.28
C VAL A 5 5.28 -3.34 -0.04
N CYS A 6 4.53 -2.40 0.52
CA CYS A 6 3.78 -2.63 1.75
C CYS A 6 2.31 -2.42 1.52
N PHE A 7 1.48 -3.26 2.15
CA PHE A 7 0.04 -3.19 2.04
C PHE A 7 -0.57 -2.95 3.40
N ILE A 8 -1.44 -1.95 3.51
CA ILE A 8 -2.18 -1.68 4.74
C ILE A 8 -3.63 -2.03 4.49
N THR A 9 -4.17 -2.97 5.25
CA THR A 9 -5.49 -3.52 5.02
C THR A 9 -6.10 -4.05 6.32
N ASP A 10 -7.40 -4.30 6.35
CA ASP A 10 -8.07 -4.96 7.47
C ASP A 10 -8.44 -6.41 7.18
N PHE A 11 -8.07 -6.94 6.01
CA PHE A 11 -8.35 -8.32 5.65
C PHE A 11 -7.08 -9.02 5.17
N GLU A 12 -7.15 -10.35 5.09
CA GLU A 12 -6.02 -11.12 4.60
C GLU A 12 -5.89 -11.00 3.10
N LEU A 13 -4.70 -10.60 2.69
CA LEU A 13 -4.34 -10.58 1.28
C LEU A 13 -3.50 -11.82 1.02
N GLU A 14 -4.12 -12.80 0.38
CA GLU A 14 -3.42 -14.04 0.12
C GLU A 14 -2.42 -13.91 -1.03
N THR A 15 -2.30 -14.92 -1.71
CA THR A 15 -1.41 -15.24 -2.80
C THR A 15 -1.10 -14.13 -3.80
N GLY A 16 -2.02 -13.20 -4.00
CA GLY A 16 -1.80 -12.14 -4.98
C GLY A 16 -0.63 -11.24 -4.67
N PHE A 17 -0.17 -11.26 -3.44
CA PHE A 17 0.88 -10.34 -3.00
C PHE A 17 2.19 -11.02 -2.64
N ARG A 18 2.35 -12.25 -3.04
CA ARG A 18 3.62 -12.96 -2.83
C ARG A 18 4.71 -12.54 -3.79
N PHE A 19 4.35 -11.79 -4.81
CA PHE A 19 5.33 -11.29 -5.75
C PHE A 19 6.14 -10.16 -5.12
N GLY A 20 7.41 -10.11 -5.42
CA GLY A 20 8.27 -9.00 -5.04
C GLY A 20 8.54 -8.82 -3.56
N GLY A 21 8.21 -9.82 -2.74
CA GLY A 21 8.45 -9.73 -1.31
C GLY A 21 7.62 -8.67 -0.60
N GLY A 22 6.36 -8.49 -1.04
CA GLY A 22 5.44 -7.55 -0.41
C GLY A 22 5.16 -7.90 1.05
N GLU A 23 5.04 -6.87 1.87
CA GLU A 23 4.70 -7.02 3.29
C GLU A 23 3.27 -6.55 3.52
N VAL A 24 2.51 -7.31 4.31
CA VAL A 24 1.12 -6.97 4.61
C VAL A 24 1.00 -6.56 6.07
N TYR A 25 0.43 -5.39 6.30
CA TYR A 25 0.19 -4.85 7.63
C TYR A 25 -1.31 -4.82 7.85
N ARG A 26 -1.79 -5.76 8.63
CA ARG A 26 -3.21 -5.90 8.90
C ARG A 26 -3.61 -5.04 10.08
N ILE A 27 -4.53 -4.10 9.83
CA ILE A 27 -5.03 -3.19 10.86
C ILE A 27 -6.21 -3.85 11.57
N LYS A 28 -6.07 -4.08 12.85
CA LYS A 28 -7.13 -4.65 13.69
C LYS A 28 -7.88 -3.56 14.43
N GLU A 29 -7.16 -2.56 14.90
CA GLU A 29 -7.74 -1.44 15.63
C GLU A 29 -7.48 -0.15 14.86
N GLN A 30 -8.47 0.71 14.80
CA GLN A 30 -8.37 1.97 14.05
C GLN A 30 -7.16 2.80 14.48
N GLU A 31 -6.81 2.74 15.77
CA GLU A 31 -5.71 3.51 16.32
C GLU A 31 -4.34 3.10 15.76
N GLU A 32 -4.24 1.91 15.22
CA GLU A 32 -2.99 1.40 14.65
C GLU A 32 -2.64 2.03 13.31
N LEU A 33 -3.64 2.56 12.61
CA LEU A 33 -3.49 2.97 11.22
C LEU A 33 -2.41 4.02 11.02
N LEU A 34 -2.51 5.14 11.73
CA LEU A 34 -1.59 6.25 11.52
C LEU A 34 -0.18 5.93 11.98
N GLY A 35 -0.06 5.19 13.07
CA GLY A 35 1.26 4.75 13.55
C GLY A 35 1.94 3.81 12.58
N THR A 36 1.18 2.88 12.00
CA THR A 36 1.70 1.95 11.01
C THR A 36 2.16 2.70 9.77
N PHE A 37 1.34 3.62 9.29
CA PHE A 37 1.68 4.41 8.12
C PHE A 37 2.95 5.25 8.36
N ARG A 38 3.06 5.87 9.54
CA ARG A 38 4.26 6.65 9.89
C ARG A 38 5.53 5.80 9.86
N ARG A 39 5.46 4.61 10.42
CA ARG A 39 6.62 3.72 10.41
C ARG A 39 7.06 3.38 8.99
N LEU A 40 6.10 3.16 8.09
CA LEU A 40 6.41 2.85 6.71
C LEU A 40 6.97 4.06 5.96
N LEU A 41 6.46 5.26 6.25
CA LEU A 41 7.02 6.47 5.65
C LEU A 41 8.47 6.69 6.05
N ASP A 42 8.82 6.34 7.28
CA ASP A 42 10.17 6.57 7.80
C ASP A 42 11.15 5.46 7.39
N ASP A 43 10.66 4.38 6.85
CA ASP A 43 11.52 3.28 6.38
C ASP A 43 12.03 3.58 4.97
N GLN A 44 13.31 3.86 4.86
CA GLN A 44 13.93 4.23 3.60
C GLN A 44 13.88 3.13 2.54
N LYS A 45 13.59 1.91 2.95
CA LYS A 45 13.49 0.77 2.03
C LYS A 45 12.13 0.64 1.38
N VAL A 46 11.13 1.38 1.89
CA VAL A 46 9.77 1.30 1.37
C VAL A 46 9.63 2.21 0.16
N GLY A 47 9.20 1.65 -0.96
CA GLY A 47 9.00 2.40 -2.20
C GLY A 47 7.54 2.56 -2.58
N LEU A 48 6.68 1.65 -2.10
CA LEU A 48 5.25 1.68 -2.42
C LEU A 48 4.46 1.27 -1.20
N ILE A 49 3.45 2.07 -0.86
CA ILE A 49 2.50 1.75 0.21
C ILE A 49 1.11 1.71 -0.44
N ALA A 50 0.53 0.52 -0.50
CA ALA A 50 -0.82 0.34 -1.01
C ALA A 50 -1.76 0.30 0.18
N VAL A 51 -2.73 1.20 0.23
CA VAL A 51 -3.62 1.39 1.37
C VAL A 51 -5.04 1.05 0.97
N GLN A 52 -5.70 0.21 1.77
CA GLN A 52 -7.11 -0.07 1.54
C GLN A 52 -7.89 1.24 1.50
N GLU A 53 -8.76 1.39 0.52
CA GLU A 53 -9.45 2.66 0.27
C GLU A 53 -10.20 3.20 1.49
N ASP A 54 -10.70 2.31 2.35
CA ASP A 54 -11.42 2.72 3.57
C ASP A 54 -10.53 3.51 4.52
N PHE A 55 -9.23 3.30 4.47
CA PHE A 55 -8.26 3.97 5.33
C PHE A 55 -7.62 5.19 4.66
N PHE A 56 -7.74 5.28 3.35
CA PHE A 56 -6.99 6.27 2.59
C PHE A 56 -7.35 7.70 2.94
N SER A 57 -8.63 7.99 3.19
CA SER A 57 -9.05 9.35 3.51
C SER A 57 -8.45 9.85 4.82
N GLU A 58 -8.33 8.99 5.83
CA GLU A 58 -7.72 9.36 7.10
C GLU A 58 -6.23 9.64 6.94
N ILE A 59 -5.56 8.81 6.19
CA ILE A 59 -4.14 9.02 5.89
C ILE A 59 -3.94 10.32 5.13
N LYS A 60 -4.79 10.58 4.16
CA LYS A 60 -4.73 11.79 3.36
C LYS A 60 -4.90 13.06 4.21
N LYS A 61 -5.79 13.01 5.19
CA LYS A 61 -5.97 14.14 6.11
C LYS A 61 -4.74 14.37 6.99
N SER A 62 -4.17 13.31 7.50
CA SER A 62 -3.08 13.40 8.49
C SER A 62 -1.71 13.61 7.87
N TYR A 63 -1.51 13.19 6.63
CA TYR A 63 -0.20 13.17 5.99
C TYR A 63 -0.18 13.89 4.65
N GLN A 64 -0.89 15.01 4.54
CA GLN A 64 -0.96 15.76 3.28
C GLN A 64 0.39 16.16 2.74
N LYS A 65 1.27 16.64 3.61
CA LYS A 65 2.61 17.07 3.20
C LYS A 65 3.46 15.92 2.71
N GLU A 66 3.39 14.81 3.43
CA GLU A 66 4.17 13.63 3.10
C GLU A 66 3.73 13.03 1.76
N LEU A 67 2.43 13.00 1.51
CA LEU A 67 1.91 12.49 0.25
C LEU A 67 2.33 13.33 -0.95
N LYS A 68 2.50 14.63 -0.75
CA LYS A 68 2.92 15.54 -1.83
C LYS A 68 4.37 15.34 -2.26
N ARG A 69 5.18 14.72 -1.42
CA ARG A 69 6.58 14.45 -1.77
C ARG A 69 6.72 13.46 -2.93
N GLY A 70 5.69 12.62 -3.14
CA GLY A 70 5.71 11.65 -4.22
C GLY A 70 6.54 10.40 -3.96
N TRP A 71 7.21 10.31 -2.82
CA TRP A 71 7.98 9.14 -2.46
C TRP A 71 7.93 8.90 -0.95
N PRO A 72 7.63 7.70 -0.47
CA PRO A 72 7.25 6.54 -1.27
C PRO A 72 5.92 6.78 -1.98
N LEU A 73 5.65 6.01 -3.03
CA LEU A 73 4.37 6.12 -3.72
C LEU A 73 3.28 5.53 -2.83
N VAL A 74 2.17 6.25 -2.69
CA VAL A 74 1.04 5.79 -1.88
C VAL A 74 -0.18 5.70 -2.77
N ILE A 75 -0.79 4.51 -2.85
CA ILE A 75 -1.95 4.29 -3.71
C ILE A 75 -3.07 3.60 -2.93
N PRO A 76 -4.34 3.91 -3.23
CA PRO A 76 -5.46 3.18 -2.64
C PRO A 76 -5.77 1.91 -3.43
N PHE A 77 -6.38 0.94 -2.77
CA PHE A 77 -6.91 -0.24 -3.45
C PHE A 77 -8.26 -0.62 -2.84
N PRO A 78 -9.11 -1.37 -3.58
CA PRO A 78 -10.46 -1.68 -3.12
C PRO A 78 -10.52 -2.50 -1.85
N SER A 79 -11.56 -2.27 -1.05
CA SER A 79 -11.79 -2.99 0.20
C SER A 79 -12.25 -4.43 -0.05
N ALA A 80 -12.28 -5.24 1.03
CA ALA A 80 -12.73 -6.62 0.94
C ALA A 80 -14.20 -6.75 0.53
N SER A 81 -14.98 -5.68 0.67
CA SER A 81 -16.39 -5.68 0.26
C SER A 81 -16.56 -5.63 -1.26
N LYS A 82 -15.50 -5.30 -1.99
CA LYS A 82 -15.57 -5.26 -3.45
C LYS A 82 -15.54 -6.66 -4.04
N PRO A 83 -16.11 -6.86 -5.24
CA PRO A 83 -16.08 -8.15 -5.91
C PRO A 83 -14.65 -8.67 -6.07
N GLU A 84 -14.51 -9.98 -6.02
CA GLU A 84 -13.21 -10.63 -6.16
C GLU A 84 -12.50 -10.21 -7.45
N LYS A 85 -13.25 -10.03 -8.53
CA LYS A 85 -12.70 -9.57 -9.81
C LYS A 85 -11.95 -8.24 -9.67
N GLU A 86 -12.54 -7.30 -8.93
CA GLU A 86 -11.89 -5.99 -8.75
C GLU A 86 -10.63 -6.11 -7.90
N ARG A 87 -10.66 -6.98 -6.90
CA ARG A 87 -9.48 -7.19 -6.05
C ARG A 87 -8.34 -7.84 -6.82
N ASP A 88 -8.66 -8.77 -7.70
CA ASP A 88 -7.66 -9.42 -8.56
C ASP A 88 -7.07 -8.42 -9.54
N HIS A 89 -7.91 -7.54 -10.07
CA HIS A 89 -7.46 -6.50 -10.98
C HIS A 89 -6.48 -5.54 -10.30
N VAL A 90 -6.72 -5.25 -9.02
CA VAL A 90 -5.84 -4.38 -8.25
C VAL A 90 -4.45 -5.01 -8.10
N ALA A 91 -4.39 -6.32 -7.87
CA ALA A 91 -3.10 -7.02 -7.78
C ALA A 91 -2.30 -6.85 -9.07
N GLU A 92 -2.97 -6.95 -10.22
CA GLU A 92 -2.34 -6.72 -11.52
C GLU A 92 -1.85 -5.28 -11.65
N MET A 93 -2.66 -4.31 -11.26
CA MET A 93 -2.29 -2.90 -11.32
C MET A 93 -1.05 -2.60 -10.48
N ILE A 94 -0.99 -3.16 -9.28
CA ILE A 94 0.15 -2.97 -8.40
C ILE A 94 1.39 -3.58 -9.00
N LYS A 95 1.26 -4.77 -9.55
CA LYS A 95 2.37 -5.46 -10.21
C LYS A 95 2.93 -4.64 -11.36
N GLU A 96 2.06 -4.05 -12.16
CA GLU A 96 2.45 -3.18 -13.27
C GLU A 96 3.17 -1.93 -12.76
N ALA A 97 2.64 -1.32 -11.70
CA ALA A 97 3.24 -0.13 -11.11
C ALA A 97 4.65 -0.42 -10.59
N ILE A 98 4.83 -1.56 -9.93
CA ILE A 98 6.15 -1.98 -9.45
C ILE A 98 7.11 -2.15 -10.63
N GLY A 99 6.65 -2.81 -11.69
CA GLY A 99 7.46 -3.00 -12.88
C GLY A 99 7.85 -1.69 -13.52
N TYR A 100 6.94 -0.75 -13.56
CA TYR A 100 7.19 0.59 -14.08
C TYR A 100 8.27 1.31 -13.27
N TYR A 101 8.17 1.28 -11.95
CA TYR A 101 9.15 1.91 -11.08
C TYR A 101 10.53 1.31 -11.24
N VAL A 102 10.60 0.01 -11.36
CA VAL A 102 11.88 -0.68 -11.56
C VAL A 102 12.52 -0.23 -12.87
N LYS A 103 11.72 -0.04 -13.92
CA LYS A 103 12.23 0.39 -15.22
C LYS A 103 12.74 1.82 -15.23
N LEU A 104 12.19 2.67 -14.38
CA LEU A 104 12.60 4.07 -14.30
C LEU A 104 13.95 4.26 -13.61
N ARG A 105 14.45 3.23 -13.01
CA ARG A 105 15.69 3.24 -12.25
C ARG A 105 16.78 2.58 -13.04
#